data_729dbefac86a71f2718fa107c40c058b
#
_entry.id   729dbefac86a71f2718fa107c40c058b
#
_cell.length_a   1.000
_cell.length_b   1.000
_cell.length_c   1.000
_cell.angle_alpha   90.00
_cell.angle_beta   90.00
_cell.angle_gamma   90.00
#
_symmetry.space_group_name_H-M   'P 1'
#
loop_
_entity.id
_entity.type
_entity.pdbx_description
1 polymer ?
#
loop_
_entity_poly.entity_id
_entity_poly.type
_entity_poly.pdbx_seq_one_letter_code
_entity_poly.pdbx_strand_id
1 'polypeptide(L)'
;MQNRRTFIKNLGAGSLGVFVLSGPMKAFAKNELIQLTILHTNDFHSHIDPFPKDAARNAGEGGMAKRAAMIQQIRSEQKNVLVFDAGDIFQGTPYFNYYKGELELKLMTEMGYDAATIGNHDLDNGLEGLDSQMKNAGFPFINSNYDFSETILAGKVLPYKIFKKQGIKIGAYGLGIELNGLVSKTNYGKTKYLDPLENALKMEKFLKVEKRADIIVCLSHLGYAYKEKKISDLVIAAETFHTDLVIGGHTHTFLKKPDSVTNKSGQNVLVNQVGFGGLILGRIDFFFEKEGKKFISRSRASGS
;
A
#
# COMPACT_ATOMS: atom_id res chain seq x y z
N MET A 1 3.78 -29.61 7.25
CA MET A 1 5.00 -28.83 7.54
C MET A 1 6.05 -29.14 6.49
N GLN A 2 6.25 -28.28 5.50
CA GLN A 2 7.31 -28.50 4.51
C GLN A 2 8.65 -28.08 5.13
N ASN A 3 9.60 -29.01 5.07
CA ASN A 3 10.92 -28.83 5.66
C ASN A 3 11.72 -27.80 4.84
N ARG A 4 12.49 -26.92 5.51
CA ARG A 4 13.34 -25.86 4.92
C ARG A 4 14.25 -26.35 3.78
N ARG A 5 14.64 -27.64 3.77
CA ARG A 5 15.43 -28.26 2.71
C ARG A 5 14.67 -28.45 1.39
N THR A 6 13.37 -28.68 1.43
CA THR A 6 12.52 -28.84 0.23
C THR A 6 12.26 -27.51 -0.48
N PHE A 7 12.20 -26.42 0.30
CA PHE A 7 12.04 -25.07 -0.24
C PHE A 7 13.24 -24.61 -1.08
N ILE A 8 14.47 -24.94 -0.65
CA ILE A 8 15.70 -24.58 -1.37
C ILE A 8 15.85 -25.37 -2.67
N LYS A 9 15.38 -26.62 -2.71
CA LYS A 9 15.45 -27.47 -3.93
C LYS A 9 14.51 -27.01 -5.05
N ASN A 10 13.38 -26.40 -4.72
CA ASN A 10 12.41 -25.92 -5.72
C ASN A 10 12.77 -24.54 -6.33
N LEU A 11 13.79 -23.86 -5.81
CA LEU A 11 14.34 -22.62 -6.38
C LEU A 11 15.37 -22.87 -7.49
N GLY A 12 15.79 -24.11 -7.71
CA GLY A 12 16.89 -24.50 -8.61
C GLY A 12 16.49 -25.11 -9.95
N ALA A 13 15.20 -25.19 -10.31
CA ALA A 13 14.77 -25.84 -11.56
C ALA A 13 14.34 -24.81 -12.62
N GLY A 14 15.32 -24.16 -13.23
CA GLY A 14 15.08 -23.28 -14.37
C GLY A 14 16.35 -22.71 -14.97
N SER A 15 16.92 -23.45 -15.90
CA SER A 15 18.00 -23.18 -16.86
C SER A 15 19.36 -23.77 -16.53
N LEU A 16 19.71 -24.77 -17.38
CA LEU A 16 20.99 -25.46 -17.46
C LEU A 16 22.14 -24.52 -17.86
N GLY A 17 23.22 -24.66 -17.13
CA GLY A 17 24.56 -24.21 -17.48
C GLY A 17 25.54 -24.85 -16.52
N VAL A 18 25.97 -26.11 -16.84
CA VAL A 18 27.01 -26.81 -16.08
C VAL A 18 28.34 -26.15 -16.39
N PHE A 19 28.96 -25.47 -15.43
CA PHE A 19 30.39 -25.23 -15.38
C PHE A 19 30.91 -25.79 -14.06
N VAL A 20 31.55 -26.94 -14.14
CA VAL A 20 32.37 -27.50 -13.05
C VAL A 20 33.69 -26.76 -13.06
N LEU A 21 33.89 -25.86 -12.09
CA LEU A 21 35.19 -25.35 -11.70
C LEU A 21 35.47 -25.81 -10.28
N SER A 22 36.38 -26.83 -10.20
CA SER A 22 36.97 -27.30 -8.96
C SER A 22 37.96 -26.26 -8.44
N GLY A 23 37.47 -25.33 -7.62
CA GLY A 23 38.24 -24.44 -6.77
C GLY A 23 37.78 -24.57 -5.33
N PRO A 24 38.60 -24.21 -4.29
CA PRO A 24 38.19 -24.33 -2.90
C PRO A 24 36.95 -23.50 -2.67
N MET A 25 35.84 -24.16 -2.35
CA MET A 25 34.60 -23.50 -1.93
C MET A 25 34.92 -22.67 -0.69
N LYS A 26 35.16 -21.34 -0.88
CA LYS A 26 35.05 -20.42 0.24
C LYS A 26 33.62 -20.57 0.76
N ALA A 27 33.49 -20.93 2.03
CA ALA A 27 32.22 -20.95 2.73
C ALA A 27 31.61 -19.55 2.58
N PHE A 28 30.60 -19.41 1.73
CA PHE A 28 29.81 -18.18 1.65
C PHE A 28 29.21 -17.98 3.03
N ALA A 29 29.63 -16.91 3.70
CA ALA A 29 28.99 -16.46 4.92
C ALA A 29 27.48 -16.44 4.64
N LYS A 30 26.69 -17.03 5.56
CA LYS A 30 25.25 -17.13 5.49
C LYS A 30 24.71 -15.71 5.52
N ASN A 31 24.48 -15.12 4.32
CA ASN A 31 23.92 -13.77 4.23
C ASN A 31 22.57 -13.76 4.93
N GLU A 32 22.45 -12.93 5.94
CA GLU A 32 21.25 -12.79 6.74
C GLU A 32 20.18 -12.10 5.88
N LEU A 33 19.18 -12.85 5.44
CA LEU A 33 18.04 -12.33 4.70
C LEU A 33 17.12 -11.58 5.67
N ILE A 34 16.92 -10.30 5.41
CA ILE A 34 15.93 -9.48 6.11
C ILE A 34 14.65 -9.49 5.27
N GLN A 35 13.57 -9.98 5.83
CA GLN A 35 12.25 -9.90 5.23
C GLN A 35 11.52 -8.66 5.72
N LEU A 36 10.99 -7.87 4.79
CA LEU A 36 10.03 -6.80 5.02
C LEU A 36 8.68 -7.25 4.47
N THR A 37 7.67 -7.29 5.31
CA THR A 37 6.29 -7.62 4.92
C THR A 37 5.47 -6.33 4.88
N ILE A 38 4.86 -6.03 3.74
CA ILE A 38 3.89 -4.96 3.57
C ILE A 38 2.52 -5.59 3.46
N LEU A 39 1.65 -5.27 4.42
CA LEU A 39 0.23 -5.59 4.39
C LEU A 39 -0.53 -4.37 3.89
N HIS A 40 -1.61 -4.59 3.15
CA HIS A 40 -2.41 -3.47 2.69
C HIS A 40 -3.89 -3.78 2.52
N THR A 41 -4.67 -2.72 2.58
CA THR A 41 -6.10 -2.67 2.27
C THR A 41 -6.38 -1.46 1.38
N ASN A 42 -7.56 -1.43 0.79
CA ASN A 42 -8.12 -0.33 0.03
C ASN A 42 -9.64 -0.44 0.04
N ASP A 43 -10.33 0.68 -0.21
CA ASP A 43 -11.78 0.73 -0.44
C ASP A 43 -12.56 -0.05 0.64
N PHE A 44 -12.24 0.27 1.88
CA PHE A 44 -12.82 -0.43 3.03
C PHE A 44 -14.31 -0.12 3.18
N HIS A 45 -14.71 1.11 2.89
CA HIS A 45 -16.10 1.56 2.84
C HIS A 45 -16.88 1.20 4.12
N SER A 46 -16.29 1.47 5.28
CA SER A 46 -16.93 1.28 6.59
C SER A 46 -17.48 -0.12 6.87
N HIS A 47 -16.96 -1.16 6.18
CA HIS A 47 -17.35 -2.56 6.43
C HIS A 47 -16.70 -3.08 7.72
N ILE A 48 -17.27 -2.66 8.88
CA ILE A 48 -16.83 -3.08 10.21
C ILE A 48 -17.16 -4.55 10.45
N ASP A 49 -18.43 -4.93 10.23
CA ASP A 49 -18.89 -6.31 10.32
C ASP A 49 -18.59 -7.09 9.02
N PRO A 50 -18.55 -8.42 9.10
CA PRO A 50 -18.60 -9.25 7.91
C PRO A 50 -19.85 -8.96 7.06
N PHE A 51 -19.77 -9.23 5.76
CA PHE A 51 -20.96 -9.18 4.90
C PHE A 51 -22.07 -10.07 5.48
N PRO A 52 -23.35 -9.68 5.38
CA PRO A 52 -24.47 -10.47 5.88
C PRO A 52 -24.44 -11.92 5.40
N LYS A 53 -24.83 -12.86 6.26
CA LYS A 53 -24.83 -14.30 5.92
C LYS A 53 -25.78 -14.67 4.79
N ASP A 54 -26.77 -13.83 4.55
CA ASP A 54 -27.77 -13.94 3.46
C ASP A 54 -27.44 -13.07 2.26
N ALA A 55 -26.27 -12.41 2.25
CA ALA A 55 -25.84 -11.63 1.10
C ALA A 55 -25.66 -12.51 -0.14
N ALA A 56 -26.09 -12.00 -1.31
CA ALA A 56 -25.97 -12.72 -2.59
C ALA A 56 -24.51 -13.00 -3.00
N ARG A 57 -23.58 -12.20 -2.50
CA ARG A 57 -22.13 -12.35 -2.71
C ARG A 57 -21.39 -12.09 -1.40
N ASN A 58 -20.27 -12.76 -1.22
CA ASN A 58 -19.34 -12.58 -0.09
C ASN A 58 -20.00 -12.86 1.29
N ALA A 59 -21.06 -13.68 1.33
CA ALA A 59 -21.80 -13.96 2.56
C ALA A 59 -20.90 -14.42 3.72
N GLY A 60 -20.91 -13.68 4.83
CA GLY A 60 -20.09 -13.95 6.02
C GLY A 60 -18.59 -13.64 5.88
N GLU A 61 -18.15 -13.09 4.74
CA GLU A 61 -16.75 -12.75 4.49
C GLU A 61 -16.41 -11.31 4.94
N GLY A 62 -15.12 -11.02 5.08
CA GLY A 62 -14.61 -9.70 5.48
C GLY A 62 -14.70 -9.47 6.99
N GLY A 63 -14.92 -8.21 7.34
CA GLY A 63 -15.02 -7.73 8.73
C GLY A 63 -13.67 -7.37 9.38
N MET A 64 -13.68 -6.32 10.22
CA MET A 64 -12.46 -5.83 10.86
C MET A 64 -11.89 -6.80 11.90
N ALA A 65 -12.72 -7.56 12.60
CA ALA A 65 -12.25 -8.53 13.61
C ALA A 65 -11.38 -9.63 12.96
N LYS A 66 -11.82 -10.19 11.82
CA LYS A 66 -11.03 -11.19 11.06
C LYS A 66 -9.71 -10.59 10.57
N ARG A 67 -9.75 -9.37 10.05
CA ARG A 67 -8.56 -8.64 9.59
C ARG A 67 -7.58 -8.36 10.73
N ALA A 68 -8.07 -7.92 11.89
CA ALA A 68 -7.25 -7.70 13.08
C ALA A 68 -6.50 -8.96 13.50
N ALA A 69 -7.21 -10.10 13.54
CA ALA A 69 -6.61 -11.40 13.86
C ALA A 69 -5.52 -11.80 12.85
N MET A 70 -5.75 -11.59 11.54
CA MET A 70 -4.76 -11.87 10.48
C MET A 70 -3.51 -10.99 10.62
N ILE A 71 -3.68 -9.68 10.82
CA ILE A 71 -2.57 -8.75 11.03
C ILE A 71 -1.77 -9.13 12.28
N GLN A 72 -2.44 -9.44 13.37
CA GLN A 72 -1.80 -9.86 14.63
C GLN A 72 -1.02 -11.17 14.45
N GLN A 73 -1.59 -12.15 13.78
CA GLN A 73 -0.90 -13.40 13.46
C GLN A 73 0.37 -13.13 12.64
N ILE A 74 0.27 -12.36 11.55
CA ILE A 74 1.43 -12.07 10.70
C ILE A 74 2.51 -11.32 11.49
N ARG A 75 2.13 -10.38 12.35
CA ARG A 75 3.09 -9.67 13.22
C ARG A 75 3.76 -10.56 14.26
N SER A 76 3.08 -11.62 14.72
CA SER A 76 3.71 -12.61 15.61
C SER A 76 4.76 -13.47 14.90
N GLU A 77 4.61 -13.68 13.60
CA GLU A 77 5.50 -14.49 12.76
C GLU A 77 6.62 -13.67 12.10
N GLN A 78 6.37 -12.38 11.82
CA GLN A 78 7.25 -11.49 11.07
C GLN A 78 7.62 -10.24 11.88
N LYS A 79 8.93 -9.94 11.94
CA LYS A 79 9.44 -8.79 12.73
C LYS A 79 9.23 -7.45 12.04
N ASN A 80 9.34 -7.40 10.70
CA ASN A 80 9.31 -6.16 9.94
C ASN A 80 8.01 -6.11 9.13
N VAL A 81 6.94 -5.65 9.76
CA VAL A 81 5.62 -5.51 9.15
C VAL A 81 5.26 -4.03 9.09
N LEU A 82 4.75 -3.58 7.94
CA LEU A 82 4.05 -2.32 7.74
C LEU A 82 2.65 -2.62 7.21
N VAL A 83 1.67 -1.85 7.65
CA VAL A 83 0.26 -1.97 7.23
C VAL A 83 -0.19 -0.64 6.64
N PHE A 84 -0.61 -0.64 5.37
CA PHE A 84 -1.01 0.56 4.64
C PHE A 84 -2.45 0.45 4.14
N ASP A 85 -3.07 1.62 3.94
CA ASP A 85 -4.38 1.71 3.30
C ASP A 85 -4.32 2.68 2.11
N ALA A 86 -4.98 2.32 1.01
CA ALA A 86 -5.00 3.10 -0.22
C ALA A 86 -6.28 3.96 -0.39
N GLY A 87 -6.92 4.35 0.70
CA GLY A 87 -8.05 5.28 0.73
C GLY A 87 -9.42 4.63 0.54
N ASP A 88 -10.45 5.46 0.57
CA ASP A 88 -11.86 5.09 0.66
C ASP A 88 -12.14 4.22 1.90
N ILE A 89 -11.69 4.72 3.05
CA ILE A 89 -11.93 4.13 4.36
C ILE A 89 -13.40 4.28 4.74
N PHE A 90 -13.97 5.46 4.43
CA PHE A 90 -15.30 5.89 4.83
C PHE A 90 -16.39 5.54 3.82
N GLN A 91 -17.63 5.72 4.27
CA GLN A 91 -18.85 5.59 3.46
C GLN A 91 -19.12 4.14 2.96
N GLY A 92 -20.37 3.73 2.90
CA GLY A 92 -20.79 2.41 2.37
C GLY A 92 -21.65 1.59 3.31
N THR A 93 -21.56 1.80 4.63
CA THR A 93 -22.41 1.13 5.62
C THR A 93 -23.03 2.10 6.63
N PRO A 94 -24.06 1.68 7.40
CA PRO A 94 -24.66 2.51 8.44
C PRO A 94 -23.67 2.99 9.51
N TYR A 95 -22.55 2.31 9.71
CA TYR A 95 -21.51 2.74 10.66
C TYR A 95 -21.02 4.14 10.35
N PHE A 96 -20.73 4.46 9.09
CA PHE A 96 -20.33 5.80 8.69
C PHE A 96 -21.41 6.86 8.99
N ASN A 97 -22.69 6.51 8.78
CA ASN A 97 -23.78 7.44 9.07
C ASN A 97 -23.84 7.81 10.56
N TYR A 98 -23.50 6.86 11.45
CA TYR A 98 -23.50 7.07 12.90
C TYR A 98 -22.21 7.69 13.42
N TYR A 99 -21.06 7.12 13.07
CA TYR A 99 -19.76 7.43 13.67
C TYR A 99 -18.91 8.38 12.83
N LYS A 100 -19.32 8.68 11.58
CA LYS A 100 -18.66 9.66 10.70
C LYS A 100 -17.18 9.40 10.45
N GLY A 101 -16.73 8.15 10.58
CA GLY A 101 -15.33 7.73 10.42
C GLY A 101 -14.56 7.51 11.74
N GLU A 102 -15.13 7.90 12.89
CA GLU A 102 -14.47 7.73 14.20
C GLU A 102 -14.15 6.26 14.49
N LEU A 103 -15.13 5.38 14.28
CA LEU A 103 -15.00 3.96 14.58
C LEU A 103 -13.95 3.30 13.69
N GLU A 104 -14.00 3.61 12.39
CA GLU A 104 -13.06 3.11 11.40
C GLU A 104 -11.62 3.44 11.78
N LEU A 105 -11.33 4.71 12.07
CA LEU A 105 -9.97 5.16 12.38
C LEU A 105 -9.47 4.63 13.73
N LYS A 106 -10.33 4.51 14.74
CA LYS A 106 -9.98 3.88 16.02
C LYS A 106 -9.62 2.41 15.84
N LEU A 107 -10.43 1.64 15.10
CA LEU A 107 -10.16 0.23 14.83
C LEU A 107 -8.90 0.04 13.99
N MET A 108 -8.66 0.87 12.96
CA MET A 108 -7.41 0.84 12.19
C MET A 108 -6.20 1.17 13.07
N THR A 109 -6.34 2.10 14.02
CA THR A 109 -5.30 2.42 15.00
C THR A 109 -4.97 1.23 15.88
N GLU A 110 -5.98 0.55 16.43
CA GLU A 110 -5.80 -0.66 17.25
C GLU A 110 -5.17 -1.81 16.44
N MET A 111 -5.52 -1.95 15.16
CA MET A 111 -4.87 -2.90 14.24
C MET A 111 -3.43 -2.51 13.89
N GLY A 112 -3.02 -1.26 14.21
CA GLY A 112 -1.69 -0.74 13.99
C GLY A 112 -1.39 -0.43 12.53
N TYR A 113 -2.29 0.22 11.81
CA TYR A 113 -1.96 0.79 10.51
C TYR A 113 -0.84 1.80 10.65
N ASP A 114 0.07 1.83 9.65
CA ASP A 114 1.25 2.70 9.66
C ASP A 114 1.05 3.98 8.84
N ALA A 115 0.22 3.96 7.78
CA ALA A 115 -0.24 5.13 7.03
C ALA A 115 -1.47 4.79 6.16
N ALA A 116 -2.21 5.82 5.75
CA ALA A 116 -3.25 5.75 4.73
C ALA A 116 -3.13 6.91 3.75
N THR A 117 -3.59 6.73 2.49
CA THR A 117 -3.87 7.86 1.61
C THR A 117 -5.33 8.27 1.72
N ILE A 118 -5.73 9.30 0.99
CA ILE A 118 -7.10 9.83 0.97
C ILE A 118 -7.76 9.43 -0.34
N GLY A 119 -8.88 8.72 -0.25
CA GLY A 119 -9.77 8.45 -1.38
C GLY A 119 -10.86 9.53 -1.54
N ASN A 120 -11.70 9.40 -2.56
CA ASN A 120 -12.76 10.37 -2.80
C ASN A 120 -13.87 10.29 -1.74
N HIS A 121 -14.23 9.11 -1.26
CA HIS A 121 -15.24 8.92 -0.23
C HIS A 121 -14.79 9.31 1.18
N ASP A 122 -13.50 9.46 1.42
CA ASP A 122 -12.98 10.01 2.67
C ASP A 122 -13.36 11.49 2.84
N LEU A 123 -13.80 12.16 1.75
CA LEU A 123 -14.30 13.55 1.74
C LEU A 123 -15.83 13.66 1.71
N ASP A 124 -16.58 12.58 1.88
CA ASP A 124 -18.05 12.63 1.80
C ASP A 124 -18.70 13.47 2.91
N ASN A 125 -18.06 13.56 4.07
CA ASN A 125 -18.47 14.49 5.14
C ASN A 125 -17.74 15.86 5.10
N GLY A 126 -17.10 16.18 3.98
CA GLY A 126 -16.32 17.41 3.81
C GLY A 126 -14.96 17.38 4.50
N LEU A 127 -14.20 18.46 4.28
CA LEU A 127 -12.87 18.63 4.89
C LEU A 127 -12.95 18.72 6.42
N GLU A 128 -13.96 19.39 6.95
CA GLU A 128 -14.21 19.52 8.38
C GLU A 128 -14.55 18.15 9.01
N GLY A 129 -15.32 17.34 8.28
CA GLY A 129 -15.63 15.98 8.69
C GLY A 129 -14.37 15.12 8.80
N LEU A 130 -13.52 15.10 7.77
CA LEU A 130 -12.25 14.38 7.80
C LEU A 130 -11.34 14.91 8.90
N ASP A 131 -11.17 16.24 9.00
CA ASP A 131 -10.33 16.87 10.03
C ASP A 131 -10.75 16.47 11.46
N SER A 132 -12.06 16.48 11.72
CA SER A 132 -12.58 16.12 13.03
C SER A 132 -12.28 14.67 13.42
N GLN A 133 -12.13 13.79 12.44
CA GLN A 133 -11.84 12.37 12.66
C GLN A 133 -10.36 12.01 12.65
N MET A 134 -9.51 12.78 11.97
CA MET A 134 -8.06 12.50 11.90
C MET A 134 -7.39 12.36 13.27
N LYS A 135 -7.91 13.02 14.32
CA LYS A 135 -7.43 12.87 15.72
C LYS A 135 -7.60 11.44 16.27
N ASN A 136 -8.49 10.62 15.68
CA ASN A 136 -8.73 9.23 16.07
C ASN A 136 -7.77 8.26 15.36
N ALA A 137 -7.00 8.75 14.38
CA ALA A 137 -6.00 7.96 13.67
C ALA A 137 -4.64 8.04 14.39
N GLY A 138 -4.11 6.91 14.83
CA GLY A 138 -2.75 6.78 15.36
C GLY A 138 -1.69 6.71 14.25
N PHE A 139 -2.07 6.96 13.00
CA PHE A 139 -1.22 6.93 11.81
C PHE A 139 -1.45 8.18 10.95
N PRO A 140 -0.46 8.60 10.15
CA PRO A 140 -0.62 9.75 9.28
C PRO A 140 -1.44 9.43 8.03
N PHE A 141 -2.23 10.40 7.57
CA PHE A 141 -2.68 10.47 6.19
C PHE A 141 -1.58 11.08 5.33
N ILE A 142 -1.30 10.45 4.18
CA ILE A 142 -0.28 10.91 3.23
C ILE A 142 -0.91 11.12 1.85
N ASN A 143 -0.71 12.31 1.27
CA ASN A 143 -1.14 12.62 -0.09
C ASN A 143 -0.24 13.73 -0.65
N SER A 144 0.29 13.57 -1.85
CA SER A 144 1.22 14.51 -2.44
C SER A 144 0.64 15.32 -3.60
N ASN A 145 -0.52 14.95 -4.14
CA ASN A 145 -1.16 15.64 -5.24
C ASN A 145 -2.47 16.36 -4.90
N TYR A 146 -2.86 16.38 -3.62
CA TYR A 146 -3.86 17.31 -3.11
C TYR A 146 -3.17 18.46 -2.37
N ASP A 147 -3.30 19.68 -2.90
CA ASP A 147 -2.86 20.88 -2.19
C ASP A 147 -3.97 21.37 -1.26
N PHE A 148 -3.77 21.16 0.02
CA PHE A 148 -4.67 21.58 1.10
C PHE A 148 -4.28 22.94 1.72
N SER A 149 -3.32 23.68 1.17
CA SER A 149 -2.74 24.89 1.78
C SER A 149 -3.77 25.98 2.12
N GLU A 150 -4.87 26.04 1.36
CA GLU A 150 -5.97 27.01 1.59
C GLU A 150 -7.18 26.37 2.31
N THR A 151 -6.97 25.26 3.02
CA THR A 151 -8.05 24.50 3.69
C THR A 151 -7.72 24.24 5.16
N ILE A 152 -8.69 23.73 5.91
CA ILE A 152 -8.52 23.32 7.31
C ILE A 152 -7.51 22.16 7.47
N LEU A 153 -7.22 21.41 6.41
CA LEU A 153 -6.24 20.31 6.40
C LEU A 153 -4.79 20.76 6.14
N ALA A 154 -4.55 22.08 6.01
CA ALA A 154 -3.21 22.62 5.81
C ALA A 154 -2.22 22.11 6.87
N GLY A 155 -1.15 21.44 6.43
CA GLY A 155 -0.11 20.87 7.31
C GLY A 155 -0.51 19.61 8.09
N LYS A 156 -1.76 19.12 7.97
CA LYS A 156 -2.24 17.91 8.67
C LYS A 156 -2.07 16.65 7.83
N VAL A 157 -2.15 16.75 6.51
CA VAL A 157 -1.86 15.67 5.56
C VAL A 157 -0.41 15.81 5.11
N LEU A 158 0.37 14.73 5.23
CA LEU A 158 1.78 14.75 4.87
C LEU A 158 1.97 14.39 3.39
N PRO A 159 2.92 14.97 2.66
CA PRO A 159 3.18 14.55 1.29
C PRO A 159 3.84 13.16 1.20
N TYR A 160 4.56 12.75 2.24
CA TYR A 160 5.23 11.46 2.34
C TYR A 160 5.53 11.09 3.81
N LYS A 161 5.89 9.83 4.04
CA LYS A 161 6.40 9.33 5.32
C LYS A 161 7.59 8.39 5.11
N ILE A 162 8.56 8.43 6.03
CA ILE A 162 9.68 7.49 6.07
C ILE A 162 9.49 6.53 7.23
N PHE A 163 9.60 5.25 6.95
CA PHE A 163 9.63 4.18 7.95
C PHE A 163 11.02 3.54 7.98
N LYS A 164 11.36 2.93 9.13
CA LYS A 164 12.62 2.20 9.29
C LYS A 164 12.34 0.85 9.93
N LYS A 165 12.78 -0.24 9.30
CA LYS A 165 12.65 -1.63 9.79
C LYS A 165 13.99 -2.34 9.62
N GLN A 166 14.67 -2.70 10.70
CA GLN A 166 15.99 -3.38 10.71
C GLN A 166 17.03 -2.75 9.75
N GLY A 167 17.11 -1.43 9.74
CA GLY A 167 18.06 -0.69 8.90
C GLY A 167 17.55 -0.38 7.49
N ILE A 168 16.49 -1.04 7.01
CA ILE A 168 15.81 -0.73 5.73
C ILE A 168 15.01 0.54 5.90
N LYS A 169 15.16 1.47 4.97
CA LYS A 169 14.42 2.73 4.91
C LYS A 169 13.36 2.67 3.83
N ILE A 170 12.09 2.74 4.24
CA ILE A 170 10.93 2.69 3.37
C ILE A 170 10.36 4.10 3.23
N GLY A 171 10.32 4.64 2.00
CA GLY A 171 9.65 5.88 1.69
C GLY A 171 8.24 5.60 1.15
N ALA A 172 7.21 6.17 1.76
CA ALA A 172 5.86 6.08 1.26
C ALA A 172 5.33 7.47 0.88
N TYR A 173 4.66 7.59 -0.27
CA TYR A 173 3.93 8.79 -0.70
C TYR A 173 2.53 8.42 -1.15
N GLY A 174 1.60 9.36 -1.13
CA GLY A 174 0.20 9.14 -1.49
C GLY A 174 -0.22 9.88 -2.75
N LEU A 175 -1.14 9.31 -3.52
CA LEU A 175 -1.80 9.93 -4.67
C LEU A 175 -3.31 9.74 -4.56
N GLY A 176 -4.07 10.81 -4.82
CA GLY A 176 -5.54 10.79 -4.89
C GLY A 176 -6.06 11.07 -6.30
N ILE A 177 -7.27 10.62 -6.58
CA ILE A 177 -7.97 10.83 -7.85
C ILE A 177 -8.50 12.26 -7.95
N GLU A 178 -8.78 12.72 -9.16
CA GLU A 178 -9.44 14.01 -9.38
C GLU A 178 -10.82 14.05 -8.71
N LEU A 179 -11.02 15.03 -7.83
CA LEU A 179 -12.24 15.14 -7.03
C LEU A 179 -13.42 15.73 -7.80
N ASN A 180 -13.14 16.52 -8.86
CA ASN A 180 -14.17 17.13 -9.67
C ASN A 180 -15.00 16.06 -10.40
N GLY A 181 -16.31 16.09 -10.22
CA GLY A 181 -17.23 15.09 -10.75
C GLY A 181 -17.42 13.83 -9.89
N LEU A 182 -16.58 13.63 -8.85
CA LEU A 182 -16.72 12.52 -7.89
C LEU A 182 -17.19 13.00 -6.52
N VAL A 183 -16.71 14.14 -6.06
CA VAL A 183 -16.99 14.72 -4.76
C VAL A 183 -17.66 16.08 -4.95
N SER A 184 -18.63 16.42 -4.11
CA SER A 184 -19.25 17.75 -4.15
C SER A 184 -18.20 18.84 -3.90
N LYS A 185 -18.25 19.94 -4.67
CA LYS A 185 -17.36 21.08 -4.52
C LYS A 185 -17.37 21.65 -3.10
N THR A 186 -18.50 21.59 -2.43
CA THR A 186 -18.62 22.03 -1.03
C THR A 186 -17.79 21.17 -0.08
N ASN A 187 -17.63 19.88 -0.37
CA ASN A 187 -16.95 18.93 0.48
C ASN A 187 -15.42 19.02 0.37
N TYR A 188 -14.87 19.27 -0.84
CA TYR A 188 -13.42 19.43 -0.99
C TYR A 188 -12.97 20.90 -1.05
N GLY A 189 -13.91 21.87 -1.03
CA GLY A 189 -13.66 23.30 -0.86
C GLY A 189 -12.59 23.86 -1.80
N LYS A 190 -11.54 24.44 -1.21
CA LYS A 190 -10.39 25.01 -1.93
C LYS A 190 -9.26 24.04 -2.20
N THR A 191 -9.42 22.75 -1.94
CA THR A 191 -8.43 21.74 -2.29
C THR A 191 -8.14 21.80 -3.78
N LYS A 192 -6.84 21.88 -4.14
CA LYS A 192 -6.40 21.88 -5.54
C LYS A 192 -5.89 20.48 -5.89
N TYR A 193 -6.36 19.95 -7.00
CA TYR A 193 -5.84 18.73 -7.59
C TYR A 193 -4.62 19.07 -8.45
N LEU A 194 -3.49 18.48 -8.13
CA LEU A 194 -2.24 18.61 -8.87
C LEU A 194 -2.03 17.37 -9.74
N ASP A 195 -1.27 17.49 -10.82
CA ASP A 195 -0.97 16.36 -11.69
C ASP A 195 -0.31 15.22 -10.92
N PRO A 196 -0.93 14.03 -10.85
CA PRO A 196 -0.43 12.93 -10.04
C PRO A 196 0.86 12.32 -10.57
N LEU A 197 1.10 12.32 -11.90
CA LEU A 197 2.34 11.80 -12.46
C LEU A 197 3.51 12.74 -12.14
N GLU A 198 3.34 14.05 -12.33
CA GLU A 198 4.36 15.03 -11.95
C GLU A 198 4.72 14.93 -10.48
N ASN A 199 3.71 14.80 -9.61
CA ASN A 199 3.92 14.64 -8.17
C ASN A 199 4.57 13.29 -7.80
N ALA A 200 4.20 12.19 -8.47
CA ALA A 200 4.87 10.90 -8.30
C ALA A 200 6.36 11.00 -8.62
N LEU A 201 6.71 11.56 -9.79
CA LEU A 201 8.10 11.75 -10.23
C LEU A 201 8.91 12.64 -9.25
N LYS A 202 8.28 13.71 -8.76
CA LYS A 202 8.90 14.59 -7.76
C LYS A 202 9.14 13.86 -6.44
N MET A 203 8.14 13.12 -5.94
CA MET A 203 8.22 12.43 -4.66
C MET A 203 9.20 11.26 -4.70
N GLU A 204 9.17 10.41 -5.72
CA GLU A 204 10.10 9.29 -5.82
C GLU A 204 11.55 9.74 -5.91
N LYS A 205 11.82 10.79 -6.72
CA LYS A 205 13.16 11.38 -6.82
C LYS A 205 13.63 11.91 -5.46
N PHE A 206 12.78 12.67 -4.78
CA PHE A 206 13.07 13.21 -3.44
C PHE A 206 13.32 12.09 -2.43
N LEU A 207 12.46 11.07 -2.41
CA LEU A 207 12.62 9.93 -1.51
C LEU A 207 13.89 9.13 -1.80
N LYS A 208 14.23 8.93 -3.07
CA LYS A 208 15.44 8.19 -3.48
C LYS A 208 16.72 8.96 -3.19
N VAL A 209 16.78 10.21 -3.62
CA VAL A 209 18.02 11.01 -3.59
C VAL A 209 18.23 11.67 -2.21
N GLU A 210 17.23 12.44 -1.74
CA GLU A 210 17.37 13.23 -0.52
C GLU A 210 17.17 12.37 0.75
N LYS A 211 16.17 11.50 0.75
CA LYS A 211 15.86 10.65 1.90
C LYS A 211 16.62 9.32 1.88
N ARG A 212 17.21 8.93 0.73
CA ARG A 212 17.95 7.68 0.53
C ARG A 212 17.13 6.47 0.93
N ALA A 213 15.88 6.42 0.45
CA ALA A 213 15.00 5.28 0.66
C ALA A 213 15.52 4.05 -0.10
N ASP A 214 15.52 2.90 0.58
CA ASP A 214 15.88 1.61 -0.02
C ASP A 214 14.74 1.09 -0.89
N ILE A 215 13.50 1.30 -0.44
CA ILE A 215 12.27 0.95 -1.15
C ILE A 215 11.30 2.14 -1.13
N ILE A 216 10.56 2.34 -2.22
CA ILE A 216 9.58 3.41 -2.38
C ILE A 216 8.21 2.81 -2.70
N VAL A 217 7.22 3.18 -1.90
CA VAL A 217 5.82 2.72 -1.99
C VAL A 217 4.92 3.90 -2.31
N CYS A 218 4.10 3.75 -3.35
CA CYS A 218 3.00 4.65 -3.67
C CYS A 218 1.70 4.08 -3.10
N LEU A 219 1.01 4.84 -2.24
CA LEU A 219 -0.38 4.58 -1.85
C LEU A 219 -1.28 5.34 -2.80
N SER A 220 -1.89 4.66 -3.74
CA SER A 220 -2.61 5.29 -4.86
C SER A 220 -4.11 5.08 -4.74
N HIS A 221 -4.86 6.18 -4.83
CA HIS A 221 -6.32 6.10 -5.01
C HIS A 221 -6.72 6.59 -6.42
N LEU A 222 -5.92 6.26 -7.43
CA LEU A 222 -6.15 6.67 -8.82
C LEU A 222 -7.02 5.68 -9.60
N GLY A 223 -7.08 4.44 -9.14
CA GLY A 223 -7.66 3.31 -9.85
C GLY A 223 -6.63 2.49 -10.63
N TYR A 224 -6.87 1.18 -10.72
CA TYR A 224 -5.93 0.22 -11.30
C TYR A 224 -5.64 0.51 -12.78
N ALA A 225 -6.68 0.57 -13.62
CA ALA A 225 -6.58 0.83 -15.05
C ALA A 225 -7.88 1.34 -15.64
N TYR A 226 -7.81 2.07 -16.75
CA TYR A 226 -8.95 2.56 -17.51
C TYR A 226 -8.81 2.22 -18.98
N LYS A 227 -9.95 2.14 -19.70
CA LYS A 227 -9.97 1.96 -21.17
C LYS A 227 -9.49 3.22 -21.89
N GLU A 228 -9.81 4.37 -21.32
CA GLU A 228 -9.39 5.69 -21.82
C GLU A 228 -7.95 6.00 -21.39
N LYS A 229 -7.30 6.94 -22.06
CA LYS A 229 -6.02 7.50 -21.63
C LYS A 229 -6.21 8.36 -20.37
N LYS A 230 -6.35 7.71 -19.22
CA LYS A 230 -6.47 8.33 -17.91
C LYS A 230 -5.33 7.85 -17.02
N ILE A 231 -4.86 8.74 -16.13
CA ILE A 231 -3.88 8.36 -15.12
C ILE A 231 -4.42 7.21 -14.26
N SER A 232 -3.57 6.24 -13.96
CA SER A 232 -3.94 5.03 -13.22
C SER A 232 -2.71 4.43 -12.56
N ASP A 233 -2.91 3.43 -11.70
CA ASP A 233 -1.82 2.73 -11.02
C ASP A 233 -0.81 2.12 -12.01
N LEU A 234 -1.31 1.52 -13.10
CA LEU A 234 -0.44 0.97 -14.15
C LEU A 234 0.37 2.05 -14.87
N VAL A 235 -0.22 3.23 -15.09
CA VAL A 235 0.50 4.36 -15.70
C VAL A 235 1.56 4.90 -14.75
N ILE A 236 1.24 5.10 -13.47
CA ILE A 236 2.24 5.52 -12.46
C ILE A 236 3.39 4.51 -12.40
N ALA A 237 3.08 3.21 -12.34
CA ALA A 237 4.11 2.17 -12.32
C ALA A 237 5.02 2.21 -13.55
N ALA A 238 4.44 2.40 -14.75
CA ALA A 238 5.19 2.42 -16.00
C ALA A 238 6.04 3.69 -16.18
N GLU A 239 5.53 4.85 -15.76
CA GLU A 239 6.14 6.16 -16.02
C GLU A 239 7.15 6.61 -14.94
N THR A 240 7.22 5.95 -13.78
CA THR A 240 8.16 6.24 -12.71
C THR A 240 9.54 5.60 -12.93
N PHE A 241 10.53 5.96 -12.11
CA PHE A 241 11.92 5.49 -12.22
C PHE A 241 12.39 4.74 -10.96
N HIS A 242 11.81 5.05 -9.81
CA HIS A 242 12.30 4.61 -8.50
C HIS A 242 11.21 4.02 -7.60
N THR A 243 9.95 4.09 -8.01
CA THR A 243 8.84 3.47 -7.29
C THR A 243 8.95 1.95 -7.43
N ASP A 244 8.88 1.22 -6.31
CA ASP A 244 9.01 -0.24 -6.27
C ASP A 244 7.65 -0.94 -6.15
N LEU A 245 6.68 -0.27 -5.52
CA LEU A 245 5.35 -0.80 -5.25
C LEU A 245 4.28 0.28 -5.35
N VAL A 246 3.21 -0.02 -6.07
CA VAL A 246 1.96 0.76 -6.07
C VAL A 246 0.88 -0.08 -5.40
N ILE A 247 0.34 0.41 -4.30
CA ILE A 247 -0.85 -0.12 -3.63
C ILE A 247 -2.02 0.73 -4.09
N GLY A 248 -2.94 0.13 -4.86
CA GLY A 248 -4.04 0.84 -5.51
C GLY A 248 -5.38 0.72 -4.80
N GLY A 249 -6.30 1.63 -5.14
CA GLY A 249 -7.71 1.68 -4.71
C GLY A 249 -8.65 2.18 -5.82
N HIS A 250 -9.83 2.66 -5.45
CA HIS A 250 -10.84 3.32 -6.27
C HIS A 250 -11.63 2.41 -7.23
N THR A 251 -10.98 1.57 -8.02
CA THR A 251 -11.67 0.73 -9.02
C THR A 251 -12.12 -0.61 -8.47
N HIS A 252 -11.92 -0.87 -7.18
CA HIS A 252 -12.30 -2.12 -6.50
C HIS A 252 -11.79 -3.38 -7.22
N THR A 253 -10.60 -3.30 -7.83
CA THR A 253 -10.05 -4.40 -8.64
C THR A 253 -9.52 -5.52 -7.74
N PHE A 254 -9.98 -6.73 -7.98
CA PHE A 254 -9.50 -7.93 -7.29
C PHE A 254 -8.33 -8.54 -8.04
N LEU A 255 -7.10 -8.29 -7.61
CA LEU A 255 -5.91 -8.94 -8.14
C LEU A 255 -5.55 -10.15 -7.27
N LYS A 256 -5.54 -11.35 -7.86
CA LYS A 256 -5.14 -12.58 -7.16
C LYS A 256 -3.67 -12.59 -6.77
N LYS A 257 -2.86 -11.82 -7.46
CA LYS A 257 -1.43 -11.60 -7.21
C LYS A 257 -1.08 -10.21 -7.76
N PRO A 258 -0.04 -9.55 -7.26
CA PRO A 258 0.42 -8.31 -7.85
C PRO A 258 0.81 -8.48 -9.32
N ASP A 259 0.45 -7.48 -10.13
CA ASP A 259 0.99 -7.35 -11.47
C ASP A 259 2.40 -6.75 -11.42
N SER A 260 3.22 -7.08 -12.41
CA SER A 260 4.56 -6.56 -12.55
C SER A 260 4.65 -5.69 -13.80
N VAL A 261 4.96 -4.42 -13.62
CA VAL A 261 5.07 -3.42 -14.68
C VAL A 261 6.52 -2.96 -14.80
N THR A 262 7.07 -2.95 -16.01
CA THR A 262 8.42 -2.42 -16.23
C THR A 262 8.37 -0.89 -16.29
N ASN A 263 9.12 -0.22 -15.44
CA ASN A 263 9.18 1.24 -15.35
C ASN A 263 10.19 1.86 -16.33
N LYS A 264 10.33 3.19 -16.33
CA LYS A 264 11.28 3.94 -17.19
C LYS A 264 12.76 3.59 -16.94
N SER A 265 13.10 3.04 -15.78
CA SER A 265 14.47 2.56 -15.48
C SER A 265 14.70 1.08 -15.86
N GLY A 266 13.72 0.42 -16.49
CA GLY A 266 13.79 -1.01 -16.81
C GLY A 266 13.63 -1.93 -15.58
N GLN A 267 13.15 -1.41 -14.46
CA GLN A 267 12.92 -2.17 -13.23
C GLN A 267 11.45 -2.58 -13.12
N ASN A 268 11.20 -3.70 -12.43
CA ASN A 268 9.84 -4.16 -12.17
C ASN A 268 9.24 -3.43 -10.98
N VAL A 269 8.10 -2.81 -11.19
CA VAL A 269 7.22 -2.23 -10.17
C VAL A 269 6.07 -3.18 -9.91
N LEU A 270 5.82 -3.53 -8.67
CA LEU A 270 4.63 -4.32 -8.29
C LEU A 270 3.42 -3.38 -8.18
N VAL A 271 2.30 -3.79 -8.75
CA VAL A 271 1.01 -3.10 -8.62
C VAL A 271 0.00 -4.06 -8.02
N ASN A 272 -0.61 -3.71 -6.89
CA ASN A 272 -1.63 -4.55 -6.27
C ASN A 272 -2.82 -3.74 -5.78
N GLN A 273 -4.01 -4.34 -5.95
CA GLN A 273 -5.28 -3.86 -5.42
C GLN A 273 -6.10 -5.07 -4.94
N VAL A 274 -6.78 -4.96 -3.80
CA VAL A 274 -7.40 -6.11 -3.12
C VAL A 274 -8.93 -6.00 -3.03
N GLY A 275 -9.53 -5.42 -4.04
CA GLY A 275 -10.99 -5.29 -4.15
C GLY A 275 -11.54 -4.20 -3.25
N PHE A 276 -12.53 -4.52 -2.41
CA PHE A 276 -13.21 -3.57 -1.53
C PHE A 276 -13.77 -4.27 -0.28
N GLY A 277 -14.35 -3.49 0.63
CA GLY A 277 -15.09 -3.99 1.80
C GLY A 277 -14.24 -4.82 2.76
N GLY A 278 -12.92 -4.77 2.63
CA GLY A 278 -12.01 -5.54 3.49
C GLY A 278 -12.10 -7.05 3.32
N LEU A 279 -12.53 -7.52 2.17
CA LEU A 279 -12.64 -8.94 1.85
C LEU A 279 -11.28 -9.64 1.81
N ILE A 280 -10.24 -8.93 1.35
CA ILE A 280 -8.88 -9.45 1.23
C ILE A 280 -7.91 -8.54 1.98
N LEU A 281 -6.95 -9.14 2.70
CA LEU A 281 -5.76 -8.47 3.20
C LEU A 281 -4.61 -8.76 2.23
N GLY A 282 -4.13 -7.74 1.53
CA GLY A 282 -2.98 -7.85 0.64
C GLY A 282 -1.69 -8.07 1.42
N ARG A 283 -0.80 -8.91 0.90
CA ARG A 283 0.52 -9.16 1.49
C ARG A 283 1.59 -9.21 0.42
N ILE A 284 2.63 -8.42 0.60
CA ILE A 284 3.80 -8.37 -0.29
C ILE A 284 5.05 -8.47 0.59
N ASP A 285 5.89 -9.47 0.30
CA ASP A 285 7.13 -9.70 1.02
C ASP A 285 8.33 -9.30 0.15
N PHE A 286 9.16 -8.38 0.66
CA PHE A 286 10.44 -8.02 0.09
C PHE A 286 11.56 -8.68 0.90
N PHE A 287 12.57 -9.18 0.19
CA PHE A 287 13.74 -9.81 0.81
C PHE A 287 14.99 -9.00 0.47
N PHE A 288 15.76 -8.66 1.48
CA PHE A 288 17.00 -7.91 1.36
C PHE A 288 18.16 -8.77 1.81
N GLU A 289 19.20 -8.88 0.98
CA GLU A 289 20.48 -9.46 1.36
C GLU A 289 21.42 -8.33 1.75
N LYS A 290 22.06 -8.45 2.91
CA LYS A 290 23.07 -7.51 3.34
C LYS A 290 24.40 -7.90 2.69
N GLU A 291 24.68 -7.40 1.49
CA GLU A 291 26.01 -7.43 0.89
C GLU A 291 26.75 -6.15 1.24
N GLY A 292 27.53 -6.17 2.31
CA GLY A 292 28.21 -4.97 2.81
C GLY A 292 27.22 -3.88 3.21
N LYS A 293 27.10 -2.80 2.40
CA LYS A 293 26.15 -1.70 2.62
C LYS A 293 24.99 -1.65 1.61
N LYS A 294 24.87 -2.63 0.72
CA LYS A 294 23.79 -2.69 -0.30
C LYS A 294 22.77 -3.75 0.06
N PHE A 295 21.50 -3.37 0.00
CA PHE A 295 20.38 -4.29 0.07
C PHE A 295 19.94 -4.63 -1.35
N ILE A 296 19.78 -5.91 -1.67
CA ILE A 296 19.20 -6.37 -2.93
C ILE A 296 17.78 -6.81 -2.63
N SER A 297 16.79 -6.19 -3.25
CA SER A 297 15.40 -6.56 -3.06
C SER A 297 15.02 -7.73 -3.98
N ARG A 298 14.38 -8.77 -3.42
CA ARG A 298 13.66 -9.79 -4.17
C ARG A 298 12.22 -9.80 -3.69
N SER A 299 11.26 -9.57 -4.58
CA SER A 299 9.86 -9.57 -4.23
C SER A 299 9.24 -10.97 -4.38
N ARG A 300 8.40 -11.37 -3.43
CA ARG A 300 7.52 -12.52 -3.54
C ARG A 300 6.13 -12.08 -3.12
N ALA A 301 5.16 -12.18 -4.02
CA ALA A 301 3.76 -12.05 -3.67
C ALA A 301 3.27 -13.41 -3.14
N SER A 302 2.70 -13.44 -1.94
CA SER A 302 1.93 -14.58 -1.45
C SER A 302 0.46 -14.19 -1.54
N GLY A 303 -0.30 -14.87 -2.38
CA GLY A 303 -1.76 -14.82 -2.29
C GLY A 303 -2.18 -15.32 -0.90
N SER A 304 -3.26 -14.71 -0.37
CA SER A 304 -3.92 -15.03 0.92
C SER A 304 -4.06 -16.50 1.18
#